data_bd0dd869200cb38db87e39d4b34af034
#
_entry.id   bd0dd869200cb38db87e39d4b34af034
#
_cell.length_a   1.000
_cell.length_b   1.000
_cell.length_c   1.000
_cell.angle_alpha   90.00
_cell.angle_beta   90.00
_cell.angle_gamma   90.00
#
_symmetry.space_group_name_H-M   'P 1'
#
loop_
_entity.id
_entity.type
_entity.pdbx_description
1 polymer ?
#
loop_
_entity_poly.entity_id
_entity_poly.type
_entity_poly.pdbx_seq_one_letter_code
_entity_poly.pdbx_strand_id
1 'polypeptide(L)'
;MSENTLAELILTKFCHDIAGATGALLNGAELLKDSFDDRDFLLQATNALIDSSKFLTYRLRFFRATFGTPKQNYTPTEAKNMTADYASTLNHISLLWEEEGEEDFALTRTKMIACFIAFGTLVRGGEVTVTQRKITTNGQNALLSELMKLALSGNESQENNSEIAAGIFLHNYMQQEGYKLSIEEMQNRIFFTIE
;
A
#
# COMPACT_ATOMS: atom_id res chain seq x y z
N MET A 1 21.94 1.29 -5.04
CA MET A 1 21.14 0.65 -6.12
C MET A 1 20.86 1.66 -7.22
N SER A 2 20.88 1.28 -8.51
CA SER A 2 20.53 2.21 -9.60
C SER A 2 19.03 2.54 -9.60
N GLU A 3 18.66 3.73 -10.11
CA GLU A 3 17.24 4.12 -10.24
C GLU A 3 16.45 3.15 -11.11
N ASN A 4 17.07 2.62 -12.17
CA ASN A 4 16.44 1.63 -13.04
C ASN A 4 16.09 0.34 -12.28
N THR A 5 17.02 -0.16 -11.45
CA THR A 5 16.77 -1.36 -10.64
C THR A 5 15.65 -1.14 -9.63
N LEU A 6 15.57 0.04 -9.00
CA LEU A 6 14.46 0.35 -8.08
C LEU A 6 13.11 0.38 -8.81
N ALA A 7 13.05 1.00 -9.99
CA ALA A 7 11.84 1.03 -10.80
C ALA A 7 11.37 -0.38 -11.22
N GLU A 8 12.30 -1.26 -11.60
CA GLU A 8 12.02 -2.67 -11.93
C GLU A 8 11.45 -3.43 -10.72
N LEU A 9 12.00 -3.22 -9.53
CA LEU A 9 11.53 -3.87 -8.30
C LEU A 9 10.14 -3.38 -7.88
N ILE A 10 9.88 -2.07 -7.98
CA ILE A 10 8.55 -1.49 -7.73
C ILE A 10 7.54 -2.04 -8.73
N LEU A 11 7.90 -2.11 -10.01
CA LEU A 11 7.04 -2.67 -11.04
C LEU A 11 6.75 -4.16 -10.79
N THR A 12 7.76 -4.93 -10.39
CA THR A 12 7.60 -6.35 -10.04
C THR A 12 6.60 -6.52 -8.88
N LYS A 13 6.76 -5.73 -7.82
CA LYS A 13 5.83 -5.74 -6.68
C LYS A 13 4.42 -5.35 -7.11
N PHE A 14 4.28 -4.30 -7.91
CA PHE A 14 3.01 -3.86 -8.44
C PHE A 14 2.32 -4.94 -9.27
N CYS A 15 3.02 -5.55 -10.24
CA CYS A 15 2.48 -6.62 -11.07
C CYS A 15 2.01 -7.82 -10.22
N HIS A 16 2.78 -8.20 -9.21
CA HIS A 16 2.40 -9.26 -8.28
C HIS A 16 1.09 -8.91 -7.55
N ASP A 17 0.97 -7.68 -7.04
CA ASP A 17 -0.18 -7.26 -6.22
C ASP A 17 -1.48 -7.12 -7.04
N ILE A 18 -1.41 -6.87 -8.35
CA ILE A 18 -2.60 -6.79 -9.22
C ILE A 18 -2.96 -8.14 -9.88
N ALA A 19 -2.02 -9.07 -9.98
CA ALA A 19 -2.23 -10.35 -10.68
C ALA A 19 -3.40 -11.16 -10.08
N GLY A 20 -3.52 -11.19 -8.76
CA GLY A 20 -4.62 -11.90 -8.07
C GLY A 20 -5.99 -11.34 -8.43
N ALA A 21 -6.16 -10.01 -8.43
CA ALA A 21 -7.43 -9.37 -8.80
C ALA A 21 -7.77 -9.57 -10.27
N THR A 22 -6.75 -9.55 -11.16
CA THR A 22 -6.93 -9.81 -12.59
C THR A 22 -7.34 -11.26 -12.85
N GLY A 23 -6.74 -12.23 -12.15
CA GLY A 23 -7.14 -13.65 -12.23
C GLY A 23 -8.57 -13.88 -11.74
N ALA A 24 -8.98 -13.23 -10.65
CA ALA A 24 -10.35 -13.32 -10.15
C ALA A 24 -11.38 -12.74 -11.13
N LEU A 25 -11.04 -11.65 -11.85
CA LEU A 25 -11.89 -11.09 -12.92
C LEU A 25 -12.07 -12.10 -14.06
N LEU A 26 -10.98 -12.73 -14.52
CA LEU A 26 -11.05 -13.73 -15.59
C LEU A 26 -11.91 -14.93 -15.18
N ASN A 27 -11.65 -15.51 -14.02
CA ASN A 27 -12.42 -16.64 -13.48
C ASN A 27 -13.91 -16.29 -13.33
N GLY A 28 -14.23 -15.09 -12.82
CA GLY A 28 -15.60 -14.63 -12.68
C GLY A 28 -16.31 -14.49 -14.04
N ALA A 29 -15.61 -14.01 -15.07
CA ALA A 29 -16.15 -13.89 -16.42
C ALA A 29 -16.39 -15.28 -17.07
N GLU A 30 -15.50 -16.25 -16.84
CA GLU A 30 -15.66 -17.64 -17.31
C GLU A 30 -16.86 -18.30 -16.64
N LEU A 31 -17.02 -18.13 -15.31
CA LEU A 31 -18.17 -18.64 -14.58
C LEU A 31 -19.50 -18.07 -15.08
N LEU A 32 -19.56 -16.76 -15.40
CA LEU A 32 -20.76 -16.18 -16.00
C LEU A 32 -21.10 -16.82 -17.34
N LYS A 33 -20.11 -17.12 -18.17
CA LYS A 33 -20.31 -17.74 -19.48
C LYS A 33 -20.91 -19.15 -19.40
N ASP A 34 -20.53 -19.91 -18.37
CA ASP A 34 -20.90 -21.32 -18.24
C ASP A 34 -22.23 -21.56 -17.47
N SER A 35 -22.85 -20.53 -16.90
CA SER A 35 -23.96 -20.68 -15.94
C SER A 35 -25.17 -19.80 -16.25
N PHE A 36 -25.55 -19.66 -17.50
CA PHE A 36 -26.64 -18.78 -17.93
C PHE A 36 -28.02 -19.16 -17.36
N ASP A 37 -28.24 -20.38 -16.96
CA ASP A 37 -29.55 -20.90 -16.55
C ASP A 37 -29.82 -20.78 -15.02
N ASP A 38 -28.79 -20.46 -14.21
CA ASP A 38 -28.91 -20.29 -12.77
C ASP A 38 -28.81 -18.80 -12.36
N ARG A 39 -29.97 -18.21 -12.05
CA ARG A 39 -30.07 -16.79 -11.71
C ARG A 39 -29.32 -16.41 -10.44
N ASP A 40 -29.32 -17.26 -9.41
CA ASP A 40 -28.66 -16.97 -8.14
C ASP A 40 -27.14 -17.05 -8.30
N PHE A 41 -26.68 -17.99 -9.07
CA PHE A 41 -25.27 -18.13 -9.42
C PHE A 41 -24.77 -16.94 -10.27
N LEU A 42 -25.55 -16.52 -11.28
CA LEU A 42 -25.24 -15.32 -12.09
C LEU A 42 -25.10 -14.07 -11.23
N LEU A 43 -25.98 -13.89 -10.24
CA LEU A 43 -25.91 -12.74 -9.33
C LEU A 43 -24.63 -12.77 -8.48
N GLN A 44 -24.28 -13.93 -7.94
CA GLN A 44 -23.05 -14.11 -7.15
C GLN A 44 -21.80 -13.85 -7.99
N ALA A 45 -21.72 -14.43 -9.19
CA ALA A 45 -20.59 -14.24 -10.10
C ALA A 45 -20.46 -12.77 -10.54
N THR A 46 -21.59 -12.09 -10.82
CA THR A 46 -21.60 -10.66 -11.14
C THR A 46 -21.06 -9.81 -10.00
N ASN A 47 -21.49 -10.07 -8.76
CA ASN A 47 -21.02 -9.35 -7.58
C ASN A 47 -19.51 -9.56 -7.38
N ALA A 48 -19.01 -10.80 -7.54
CA ALA A 48 -17.58 -11.11 -7.43
C ALA A 48 -16.75 -10.37 -8.50
N LEU A 49 -17.26 -10.24 -9.73
CA LEU A 49 -16.63 -9.45 -10.78
C LEU A 49 -16.57 -7.97 -10.44
N ILE A 50 -17.67 -7.40 -9.95
CA ILE A 50 -17.73 -6.00 -9.53
C ILE A 50 -16.71 -5.74 -8.43
N ASP A 51 -16.63 -6.60 -7.41
CA ASP A 51 -15.70 -6.42 -6.28
C ASP A 51 -14.24 -6.59 -6.73
N SER A 52 -13.93 -7.57 -7.56
CA SER A 52 -12.58 -7.75 -8.12
C SER A 52 -12.17 -6.54 -8.98
N SER A 53 -13.10 -5.98 -9.76
CA SER A 53 -12.87 -4.77 -10.57
C SER A 53 -12.60 -3.54 -9.70
N LYS A 54 -13.36 -3.36 -8.60
CA LYS A 54 -13.12 -2.30 -7.62
C LYS A 54 -11.73 -2.46 -6.98
N PHE A 55 -11.37 -3.66 -6.52
CA PHE A 55 -10.07 -3.93 -5.91
C PHE A 55 -8.93 -3.61 -6.85
N LEU A 56 -9.02 -4.01 -8.11
CA LEU A 56 -8.03 -3.67 -9.11
C LEU A 56 -7.91 -2.15 -9.29
N THR A 57 -9.05 -1.46 -9.40
CA THR A 57 -9.09 0.00 -9.53
C THR A 57 -8.46 0.72 -8.35
N TYR A 58 -8.76 0.29 -7.12
CA TYR A 58 -8.22 0.86 -5.89
C TYR A 58 -6.70 0.69 -5.79
N ARG A 59 -6.21 -0.51 -6.11
CA ARG A 59 -4.76 -0.78 -6.15
C ARG A 59 -4.05 0.06 -7.21
N LEU A 60 -4.57 0.11 -8.43
CA LEU A 60 -4.02 0.93 -9.50
C LEU A 60 -3.95 2.42 -9.14
N ARG A 61 -5.02 2.98 -8.56
CA ARG A 61 -5.07 4.39 -8.13
C ARG A 61 -4.04 4.67 -7.05
N PHE A 62 -3.98 3.81 -6.03
CA PHE A 62 -3.04 3.95 -4.93
C PHE A 62 -1.59 3.85 -5.40
N PHE A 63 -1.22 2.82 -6.16
CA PHE A 63 0.14 2.66 -6.69
C PHE A 63 0.56 3.84 -7.56
N ARG A 64 -0.34 4.34 -8.41
CA ARG A 64 -0.04 5.52 -9.23
C ARG A 64 0.19 6.77 -8.38
N ALA A 65 -0.57 6.96 -7.32
CA ALA A 65 -0.42 8.10 -6.42
C ALA A 65 0.86 8.02 -5.58
N THR A 66 1.22 6.83 -5.09
CA THR A 66 2.39 6.62 -4.22
C THR A 66 3.70 6.53 -4.97
N PHE A 67 3.79 5.70 -6.02
CA PHE A 67 5.04 5.36 -6.70
C PHE A 67 5.16 5.96 -8.10
N GLY A 68 4.06 6.41 -8.71
CA GLY A 68 4.08 7.04 -10.02
C GLY A 68 4.52 8.50 -9.96
N THR A 69 4.72 9.10 -11.14
CA THR A 69 4.89 10.55 -11.27
C THR A 69 3.50 11.19 -11.34
N PRO A 70 3.07 11.94 -10.31
CA PRO A 70 1.77 12.57 -10.30
C PRO A 70 1.72 13.68 -11.37
N LYS A 71 0.63 13.70 -12.16
CA LYS A 71 0.41 14.78 -13.13
C LYS A 71 -0.04 16.07 -12.45
N GLN A 72 -0.65 15.96 -11.29
CA GLN A 72 -1.07 17.06 -10.41
C GLN A 72 -1.07 16.56 -8.96
N ASN A 73 -0.91 17.50 -8.04
CA ASN A 73 -0.99 17.19 -6.62
C ASN A 73 -2.43 16.80 -6.24
N TYR A 74 -2.56 15.91 -5.29
CA TYR A 74 -3.81 15.54 -4.65
C TYR A 74 -3.85 16.12 -3.23
N THR A 75 -5.05 16.34 -2.73
CA THR A 75 -5.30 16.86 -1.38
C THR A 75 -5.09 15.76 -0.32
N PRO A 76 -4.89 16.11 0.96
CA PRO A 76 -4.86 15.14 2.07
C PRO A 76 -6.12 14.25 2.11
N THR A 77 -7.30 14.82 1.87
CA THR A 77 -8.57 14.07 1.80
C THR A 77 -8.57 13.04 0.67
N GLU A 78 -8.08 13.40 -0.52
CA GLU A 78 -7.96 12.45 -1.63
C GLU A 78 -6.96 11.33 -1.32
N ALA A 79 -5.82 11.66 -0.67
CA ALA A 79 -4.84 10.69 -0.21
C ALA A 79 -5.42 9.71 0.81
N LYS A 80 -6.14 10.22 1.82
CA LYS A 80 -6.87 9.42 2.80
C LYS A 80 -7.83 8.44 2.10
N ASN A 81 -8.66 8.95 1.19
CA ASN A 81 -9.63 8.12 0.47
C ASN A 81 -8.94 7.04 -0.37
N MET A 82 -7.88 7.39 -1.12
CA MET A 82 -7.11 6.41 -1.90
C MET A 82 -6.44 5.36 -1.02
N THR A 83 -5.94 5.75 0.15
CA THR A 83 -5.31 4.83 1.11
C THR A 83 -6.35 3.92 1.78
N ALA A 84 -7.52 4.45 2.12
CA ALA A 84 -8.63 3.67 2.66
C ALA A 84 -9.19 2.67 1.64
N ASP A 85 -9.37 3.10 0.38
CA ASP A 85 -9.76 2.24 -0.73
C ASP A 85 -8.75 1.08 -0.89
N TYR A 86 -7.45 1.39 -0.88
CA TYR A 86 -6.41 0.36 -0.95
C TYR A 86 -6.44 -0.59 0.26
N ALA A 87 -6.53 -0.06 1.48
CA ALA A 87 -6.61 -0.86 2.71
C ALA A 87 -7.81 -1.82 2.68
N SER A 88 -8.96 -1.40 2.09
CA SER A 88 -10.15 -2.25 1.94
C SER A 88 -9.92 -3.48 1.04
N THR A 89 -8.86 -3.46 0.21
CA THR A 89 -8.46 -4.62 -0.62
C THR A 89 -7.58 -5.62 0.12
N LEU A 90 -7.18 -5.31 1.36
CA LEU A 90 -6.33 -6.14 2.20
C LEU A 90 -7.18 -6.89 3.24
N ASN A 91 -6.84 -8.15 3.49
CA ASN A 91 -7.60 -8.95 4.44
C ASN A 91 -7.34 -8.51 5.88
N HIS A 92 -8.42 -8.23 6.62
CA HIS A 92 -8.37 -7.94 8.06
C HIS A 92 -7.52 -6.74 8.46
N ILE A 93 -7.34 -5.77 7.58
CA ILE A 93 -6.66 -4.50 7.89
C ILE A 93 -7.69 -3.37 7.93
N SER A 94 -7.66 -2.57 9.00
CA SER A 94 -8.41 -1.32 9.13
C SER A 94 -7.47 -0.12 9.09
N LEU A 95 -7.96 0.99 8.57
CA LEU A 95 -7.26 2.28 8.56
C LEU A 95 -8.08 3.33 9.30
N LEU A 96 -7.46 3.94 10.30
CA LEU A 96 -7.94 5.17 10.93
C LEU A 96 -7.00 6.30 10.52
N TRP A 97 -7.51 7.26 9.74
CA TRP A 97 -6.74 8.43 9.32
C TRP A 97 -7.37 9.68 9.91
N GLU A 98 -6.70 10.26 10.88
CA GLU A 98 -7.07 11.51 11.52
C GLU A 98 -6.54 12.67 10.67
N GLU A 99 -7.44 13.53 10.20
CA GLU A 99 -7.09 14.74 9.47
C GLU A 99 -6.80 15.84 10.48
N GLU A 100 -5.58 16.38 10.45
CA GLU A 100 -5.17 17.50 11.26
C GLU A 100 -4.51 18.57 10.38
N GLY A 101 -5.30 19.56 9.97
CA GLY A 101 -4.81 20.78 9.33
C GLY A 101 -4.41 20.65 7.87
N GLU A 102 -3.76 21.70 7.37
CA GLU A 102 -3.20 21.74 6.02
C GLU A 102 -1.84 21.01 6.01
N GLU A 103 -1.65 20.14 5.07
CA GLU A 103 -0.40 19.42 4.83
C GLU A 103 0.09 19.70 3.42
N ASP A 104 1.40 19.77 3.25
CA ASP A 104 1.97 19.83 1.92
C ASP A 104 1.86 18.46 1.21
N PHE A 105 2.01 18.51 -0.10
CA PHE A 105 1.92 17.32 -0.94
C PHE A 105 2.99 16.28 -0.61
N ALA A 106 4.20 16.72 -0.26
CA ALA A 106 5.32 15.83 0.02
C ALA A 106 5.07 15.02 1.31
N LEU A 107 4.59 15.67 2.38
CA LEU A 107 4.22 15.00 3.63
C LEU A 107 3.07 14.02 3.41
N THR A 108 2.02 14.45 2.69
CA THR A 108 0.87 13.61 2.37
C THR A 108 1.29 12.35 1.60
N ARG A 109 2.15 12.48 0.58
CA ARG A 109 2.66 11.35 -0.20
C ARG A 109 3.56 10.45 0.64
N THR A 110 4.42 11.04 1.49
CA THR A 110 5.25 10.28 2.45
C THR A 110 4.40 9.39 3.34
N LYS A 111 3.30 9.92 3.89
CA LYS A 111 2.35 9.14 4.70
C LYS A 111 1.75 7.98 3.91
N MET A 112 1.35 8.18 2.66
CA MET A 112 0.79 7.10 1.83
C MET A 112 1.79 5.97 1.62
N ILE A 113 3.05 6.30 1.30
CA ILE A 113 4.11 5.30 1.10
C ILE A 113 4.41 4.57 2.41
N ALA A 114 4.47 5.31 3.53
CA ALA A 114 4.67 4.72 4.85
C ALA A 114 3.49 3.80 5.26
N CYS A 115 2.25 4.15 4.93
CA CYS A 115 1.08 3.28 5.11
C CYS A 115 1.20 1.98 4.32
N PHE A 116 1.69 2.04 3.08
CA PHE A 116 1.92 0.82 2.28
C PHE A 116 2.88 -0.15 2.99
N ILE A 117 3.97 0.37 3.57
CA ILE A 117 4.93 -0.42 4.34
C ILE A 117 4.28 -0.92 5.63
N ALA A 118 3.54 -0.06 6.35
CA ALA A 118 2.84 -0.38 7.58
C ALA A 118 1.82 -1.53 7.38
N PHE A 119 1.05 -1.51 6.30
CA PHE A 119 0.14 -2.62 5.96
C PHE A 119 0.89 -3.95 5.79
N GLY A 120 2.08 -3.93 5.17
CA GLY A 120 2.92 -5.11 5.01
C GLY A 120 3.42 -5.72 6.32
N THR A 121 3.45 -4.96 7.42
CA THR A 121 3.84 -5.48 8.76
C THR A 121 2.72 -6.26 9.46
N LEU A 122 1.47 -6.14 8.97
CA LEU A 122 0.27 -6.69 9.59
C LEU A 122 -0.19 -7.98 8.91
N VAL A 123 0.68 -8.97 8.80
CA VAL A 123 0.41 -10.24 8.08
C VAL A 123 -0.84 -10.98 8.59
N ARG A 124 -1.18 -10.82 9.87
CA ARG A 124 -2.38 -11.41 10.49
C ARG A 124 -3.55 -10.44 10.64
N GLY A 125 -3.46 -9.30 9.96
CA GLY A 125 -4.41 -8.22 10.12
C GLY A 125 -4.10 -7.31 11.30
N GLY A 126 -4.89 -6.26 11.45
CA GLY A 126 -4.74 -5.25 12.48
C GLY A 126 -5.21 -3.88 12.02
N GLU A 127 -4.76 -2.86 12.75
CA GLU A 127 -5.13 -1.48 12.50
C GLU A 127 -3.90 -0.63 12.19
N VAL A 128 -4.04 0.25 11.23
CA VAL A 128 -3.09 1.34 10.95
C VAL A 128 -3.77 2.66 11.31
N THR A 129 -3.15 3.42 12.22
CA THR A 129 -3.59 4.77 12.57
C THR A 129 -2.61 5.78 12.00
N VAL A 130 -3.13 6.78 11.29
CA VAL A 130 -2.36 7.90 10.72
C VAL A 130 -2.76 9.18 11.41
N THR A 131 -1.80 9.87 11.98
CA THR A 131 -1.94 11.23 12.53
C THR A 131 -1.08 12.21 11.72
N GLN A 132 -0.93 13.45 12.18
CA GLN A 132 -0.22 14.49 11.43
C GLN A 132 1.17 14.06 10.94
N ARG A 133 1.99 13.45 11.82
CA ARG A 133 3.38 13.04 11.48
C ARG A 133 3.72 11.62 11.93
N LYS A 134 2.72 10.83 12.28
CA LYS A 134 2.95 9.49 12.84
C LYS A 134 2.01 8.47 12.23
N ILE A 135 2.57 7.35 11.80
CA ILE A 135 1.82 6.15 11.40
C ILE A 135 2.10 5.08 12.45
N THR A 136 1.04 4.52 13.01
CA THR A 136 1.12 3.47 14.03
C THR A 136 0.44 2.21 13.52
N THR A 137 1.11 1.08 13.64
CA THR A 137 0.49 -0.24 13.43
C THR A 137 0.13 -0.87 14.76
N ASN A 138 -0.99 -1.57 14.82
CA ASN A 138 -1.41 -2.35 15.97
C ASN A 138 -2.01 -3.68 15.48
N GLY A 139 -1.30 -4.77 15.69
CA GLY A 139 -1.75 -6.09 15.23
C GLY A 139 -0.91 -7.22 15.78
N GLN A 140 -1.52 -8.39 15.92
CA GLN A 140 -0.83 -9.56 16.46
C GLN A 140 0.39 -9.92 15.61
N ASN A 141 1.58 -9.90 16.24
CA ASN A 141 2.87 -10.15 15.59
C ASN A 141 3.20 -9.13 14.46
N ALA A 142 2.81 -7.86 14.64
CA ALA A 142 3.30 -6.79 13.75
C ALA A 142 4.84 -6.81 13.75
N LEU A 143 5.43 -6.99 12.57
CA LEU A 143 6.87 -7.18 12.41
C LEU A 143 7.40 -6.42 11.19
N LEU A 144 8.44 -5.63 11.42
CA LEU A 144 9.22 -5.03 10.35
C LEU A 144 10.48 -5.88 10.14
N SER A 145 10.65 -6.43 8.92
CA SER A 145 11.82 -7.26 8.61
C SER A 145 13.13 -6.46 8.71
N GLU A 146 14.22 -7.11 9.08
CA GLU A 146 15.55 -6.47 9.14
C GLU A 146 15.95 -5.87 7.78
N LEU A 147 15.62 -6.53 6.67
CA LEU A 147 15.87 -6.01 5.33
C LEU A 147 15.09 -4.71 5.07
N MET A 148 13.84 -4.62 5.53
CA MET A 148 13.04 -3.40 5.41
C MET A 148 13.61 -2.28 6.28
N LYS A 149 14.08 -2.57 7.49
CA LYS A 149 14.76 -1.58 8.35
C LYS A 149 16.01 -1.01 7.68
N LEU A 150 16.84 -1.87 7.09
CA LEU A 150 18.00 -1.45 6.32
C LEU A 150 17.60 -0.56 5.13
N ALA A 151 16.58 -0.95 4.39
CA ALA A 151 16.06 -0.17 3.26
C ALA A 151 15.59 1.23 3.70
N LEU A 152 14.85 1.31 4.79
CA LEU A 152 14.34 2.57 5.36
C LEU A 152 15.45 3.47 5.93
N SER A 153 16.57 2.89 6.36
CA SER A 153 17.73 3.65 6.83
C SER A 153 18.70 4.08 5.72
N GLY A 154 18.41 3.71 4.46
CA GLY A 154 19.28 4.00 3.30
C GLY A 154 20.49 3.10 3.19
N ASN A 155 20.58 2.05 4.00
CA ASN A 155 21.63 1.06 3.87
C ASN A 155 21.27 0.07 2.76
N GLU A 156 22.11 0.00 1.74
CA GLU A 156 21.89 -0.90 0.60
C GLU A 156 22.03 -2.36 1.06
N SER A 157 20.96 -3.15 0.91
CA SER A 157 21.13 -4.59 0.87
C SER A 157 21.59 -4.98 -0.53
N GLN A 158 22.53 -5.93 -0.64
CA GLN A 158 22.96 -6.47 -1.95
C GLN A 158 21.87 -7.33 -2.62
N GLU A 159 20.75 -7.53 -1.95
CA GLU A 159 19.63 -8.35 -2.46
C GLU A 159 18.64 -7.49 -3.26
N ASN A 160 18.47 -7.86 -4.53
CA ASN A 160 17.39 -7.32 -5.37
C ASN A 160 16.06 -7.97 -4.96
N ASN A 161 15.43 -7.43 -3.92
CA ASN A 161 14.17 -7.92 -3.39
C ASN A 161 13.06 -6.87 -3.57
N SER A 162 12.01 -7.23 -4.30
CA SER A 162 10.87 -6.34 -4.53
C SER A 162 10.09 -5.99 -3.26
N GLU A 163 10.22 -6.80 -2.18
CA GLU A 163 9.55 -6.52 -0.90
C GLU A 163 10.09 -5.28 -0.21
N ILE A 164 11.39 -4.96 -0.39
CA ILE A 164 12.03 -3.79 0.23
C ILE A 164 12.02 -2.55 -0.66
N ALA A 165 11.57 -2.68 -1.91
CA ALA A 165 11.59 -1.58 -2.89
C ALA A 165 10.84 -0.34 -2.39
N ALA A 166 9.71 -0.52 -1.70
CA ALA A 166 8.95 0.57 -1.11
C ALA A 166 9.74 1.31 0.00
N GLY A 167 10.52 0.58 0.80
CA GLY A 167 11.38 1.16 1.83
C GLY A 167 12.48 2.02 1.25
N ILE A 168 13.17 1.53 0.21
CA ILE A 168 14.20 2.28 -0.51
C ILE A 168 13.60 3.52 -1.19
N PHE A 169 12.43 3.36 -1.81
CA PHE A 169 11.74 4.48 -2.45
C PHE A 169 11.34 5.55 -1.41
N LEU A 170 10.79 5.13 -0.27
CA LEU A 170 10.43 6.05 0.82
C LEU A 170 11.66 6.81 1.32
N HIS A 171 12.76 6.10 1.60
CA HIS A 171 14.00 6.72 2.04
C HIS A 171 14.47 7.79 1.05
N ASN A 172 14.59 7.45 -0.23
CA ASN A 172 15.06 8.37 -1.26
C ASN A 172 14.13 9.58 -1.40
N TYR A 173 12.82 9.35 -1.40
CA TYR A 173 11.82 10.40 -1.51
C TYR A 173 11.90 11.37 -0.30
N MET A 174 11.98 10.84 0.91
CA MET A 174 12.12 11.67 2.12
C MET A 174 13.41 12.48 2.14
N GLN A 175 14.53 11.92 1.67
CA GLN A 175 15.79 12.65 1.54
C GLN A 175 15.67 13.83 0.55
N GLN A 176 14.97 13.64 -0.56
CA GLN A 176 14.74 14.71 -1.55
C GLN A 176 13.84 15.83 -1.00
N GLU A 177 12.83 15.48 -0.20
CA GLU A 177 11.87 16.43 0.36
C GLU A 177 12.31 17.01 1.73
N GLY A 178 13.44 16.58 2.27
CA GLY A 178 14.00 17.09 3.52
C GLY A 178 13.38 16.49 4.80
N TYR A 179 12.68 15.36 4.68
CA TYR A 179 12.12 14.63 5.83
C TYR A 179 13.06 13.53 6.34
N LYS A 180 12.86 13.16 7.60
CA LYS A 180 13.52 12.00 8.23
C LYS A 180 12.48 11.06 8.80
N LEU A 181 12.81 9.77 8.86
CA LEU A 181 11.97 8.74 9.45
C LEU A 181 12.64 8.19 10.71
N SER A 182 11.92 8.22 11.82
CA SER A 182 12.27 7.43 13.00
C SER A 182 11.30 6.28 13.17
N ILE A 183 11.82 5.11 13.59
CA ILE A 183 11.04 3.89 13.75
C ILE A 183 11.25 3.37 15.16
N GLU A 184 10.15 3.11 15.86
CA GLU A 184 10.13 2.49 17.17
C GLU A 184 9.26 1.24 17.13
N GLU A 185 9.76 0.14 17.65
CA GLU A 185 9.04 -1.14 17.73
C GLU A 185 8.73 -1.48 19.19
N MET A 186 7.48 -1.81 19.44
CA MET A 186 7.00 -2.37 20.70
C MET A 186 6.28 -3.69 20.43
N GLN A 187 5.93 -4.42 21.47
CA GLN A 187 5.15 -5.64 21.30
C GLN A 187 3.84 -5.36 20.54
N ASN A 188 3.67 -5.98 19.38
CA ASN A 188 2.50 -5.85 18.49
C ASN A 188 2.25 -4.44 17.91
N ARG A 189 3.21 -3.52 18.01
CA ARG A 189 3.08 -2.15 17.48
C ARG A 189 4.38 -1.68 16.85
N ILE A 190 4.24 -0.95 15.76
CA ILE A 190 5.35 -0.26 15.12
C ILE A 190 4.93 1.19 14.91
N PHE A 191 5.83 2.10 15.23
CA PHE A 191 5.63 3.53 15.07
C PHE A 191 6.59 4.06 14.02
N PHE A 192 6.05 4.70 13.00
CA PHE A 192 6.79 5.44 11.98
C PHE A 192 6.54 6.93 12.23
N THR A 193 7.56 7.67 12.62
CA THR A 193 7.44 9.13 12.88
C THR A 193 8.22 9.89 11.81
N ILE A 194 7.55 10.86 11.17
CA ILE A 194 8.09 11.72 10.12
C ILE A 194 8.54 13.04 10.76
N GLU A 195 9.82 13.35 10.67
CA GLU A 195 10.47 14.54 11.23
C GLU A 195 10.81 15.56 10.14
#